data_7cf2ce8a81195ab7add810f37abc2b95
#
_entry.id   7cf2ce8a81195ab7add810f37abc2b95
#
_cell.length_a   1.000
_cell.length_b   1.000
_cell.length_c   1.000
_cell.angle_alpha   90.00
_cell.angle_beta   90.00
_cell.angle_gamma   90.00
#
_symmetry.space_group_name_H-M   'P 1'
#
loop_
_entity.id
_entity.type
_entity.pdbx_description
1 polymer ?
#
loop_
_entity_poly.entity_id
_entity_poly.type
_entity_poly.pdbx_seq_one_letter_code
_entity_poly.pdbx_strand_id
1 'polypeptide(L)'
;MKVIHWLSAGALLASVGAAPAVAQETLVAPGPRGDLAGTLVAPAEGQPLVLIIPGSGPTDRDGNSPLGVTAAPYRLLADALAERGIGTLRIDKRGMFASKAAVADANAVTIADYVTDTASWVGAARTATGAECLWLLGHSEGGIVALAAAQEISHLCGIILVAVPGRPLATVLREQLRANPANALLLEDAEAAIAALETGERVDVTPLHPALQSLFAPAVQGFLIDLMAQDPAALAKQTDLPMLIVHGGTDLQVTATDAQMLRAAAPQAKYLQIPAMNHVLKDIPDGAPAANRASYGDPSLPVSRALVAGVADFVTRDRGASE
;
A
#
# COMPACT_ATOMS: atom_id res chain seq x y z
N MET A 1 16.46 10.47 77.40
CA MET A 1 15.35 9.99 76.57
C MET A 1 15.36 10.78 75.28
N LYS A 2 15.81 10.10 74.14
CA LYS A 2 15.82 10.71 72.79
C LYS A 2 14.65 10.12 72.01
N VAL A 3 13.72 10.96 71.59
CA VAL A 3 12.56 10.60 70.78
C VAL A 3 13.01 10.67 69.32
N ILE A 4 12.96 9.53 68.61
CA ILE A 4 13.24 9.43 67.17
C ILE A 4 11.92 9.61 66.44
N HIS A 5 11.85 10.65 65.58
CA HIS A 5 10.72 10.86 64.65
C HIS A 5 10.96 10.10 63.37
N TRP A 6 10.06 9.18 63.00
CA TRP A 6 10.00 8.53 61.73
C TRP A 6 9.24 9.41 60.73
N LEU A 7 9.95 9.85 59.70
CA LEU A 7 9.34 10.49 58.51
C LEU A 7 8.88 9.38 57.54
N SER A 8 7.58 9.23 57.39
CA SER A 8 6.99 8.35 56.39
C SER A 8 7.05 9.00 55.02
N ALA A 9 7.90 8.50 54.12
CA ALA A 9 7.91 8.91 52.72
C ALA A 9 6.76 8.19 51.98
N GLY A 10 5.72 8.93 51.64
CA GLY A 10 4.63 8.47 50.80
C GLY A 10 5.13 8.37 49.34
N ALA A 11 5.21 7.16 48.78
CA ALA A 11 5.45 6.94 47.37
C ALA A 11 4.18 7.27 46.58
N LEU A 12 4.20 8.33 45.76
CA LEU A 12 3.18 8.58 44.74
C LEU A 12 3.39 7.55 43.62
N LEU A 13 2.51 6.57 43.55
CA LEU A 13 2.38 5.71 42.38
C LEU A 13 1.68 6.51 41.25
N ALA A 14 2.45 6.99 40.31
CA ALA A 14 1.90 7.52 39.05
C ALA A 14 1.28 6.36 38.26
N SER A 15 -0.03 6.29 38.20
CA SER A 15 -0.75 5.38 37.31
C SER A 15 -0.49 5.83 35.87
N VAL A 16 0.34 5.10 35.15
CA VAL A 16 0.44 5.21 33.69
C VAL A 16 -0.88 4.65 33.15
N GLY A 17 -1.82 5.53 32.86
CA GLY A 17 -3.05 5.18 32.18
C GLY A 17 -2.70 4.59 30.81
N ALA A 18 -3.07 3.32 30.55
CA ALA A 18 -3.03 2.79 29.19
C ALA A 18 -3.93 3.64 28.32
N ALA A 19 -3.40 4.18 27.23
CA ALA A 19 -4.22 4.85 26.23
C ALA A 19 -5.33 3.88 25.77
N PRO A 20 -6.58 4.34 25.63
CA PRO A 20 -7.67 3.47 25.18
C PRO A 20 -7.29 2.92 23.80
N ALA A 21 -7.43 1.60 23.63
CA ALA A 21 -7.27 0.97 22.33
C ALA A 21 -8.26 1.60 21.36
N VAL A 22 -7.77 2.10 20.23
CA VAL A 22 -8.64 2.71 19.21
C VAL A 22 -9.58 1.63 18.67
N ALA A 23 -10.88 1.89 18.71
CA ALA A 23 -11.89 0.93 18.26
C ALA A 23 -11.72 0.67 16.74
N GLN A 24 -11.63 -0.61 16.39
CA GLN A 24 -11.61 -1.07 15.01
C GLN A 24 -12.98 -1.69 14.68
N GLU A 25 -13.58 -1.24 13.60
CA GLU A 25 -14.90 -1.69 13.16
C GLU A 25 -14.80 -2.37 11.79
N THR A 26 -15.62 -3.40 11.59
CA THR A 26 -15.79 -3.97 10.26
C THR A 26 -16.65 -3.04 9.44
N LEU A 27 -16.14 -2.58 8.30
CA LEU A 27 -16.90 -1.86 7.28
C LEU A 27 -17.04 -2.75 6.04
N VAL A 28 -18.21 -2.71 5.44
CA VAL A 28 -18.47 -3.40 4.16
C VAL A 28 -18.83 -2.37 3.09
N ALA A 29 -18.45 -2.68 1.86
CA ALA A 29 -18.87 -1.91 0.68
C ALA A 29 -19.48 -2.85 -0.37
N PRO A 30 -20.42 -2.37 -1.22
CA PRO A 30 -20.96 -3.18 -2.30
C PRO A 30 -19.86 -3.60 -3.28
N GLY A 31 -19.75 -4.89 -3.56
CA GLY A 31 -18.94 -5.46 -4.63
C GLY A 31 -19.81 -6.04 -5.74
N PRO A 32 -19.21 -6.53 -6.85
CA PRO A 32 -19.98 -6.96 -8.05
C PRO A 32 -20.84 -8.20 -7.84
N ARG A 33 -20.50 -9.09 -6.91
CA ARG A 33 -21.26 -10.31 -6.61
C ARG A 33 -21.55 -10.53 -5.13
N GLY A 34 -20.94 -9.73 -4.28
CA GLY A 34 -21.05 -9.80 -2.83
C GLY A 34 -20.24 -8.70 -2.19
N ASP A 35 -20.30 -8.63 -0.88
CA ASP A 35 -19.68 -7.54 -0.14
C ASP A 35 -18.16 -7.58 -0.20
N LEU A 36 -17.56 -6.39 -0.31
CA LEU A 36 -16.17 -6.12 -0.02
C LEU A 36 -16.03 -5.92 1.49
N ALA A 37 -14.97 -6.42 2.09
CA ALA A 37 -14.73 -6.36 3.52
C ALA A 37 -13.49 -5.52 3.87
N GLY A 38 -13.63 -4.63 4.84
CA GLY A 38 -12.58 -3.75 5.35
C GLY A 38 -12.61 -3.60 6.86
N THR A 39 -11.57 -2.95 7.39
CA THR A 39 -11.47 -2.55 8.79
C THR A 39 -11.32 -1.04 8.85
N LEU A 40 -12.31 -0.39 9.47
CA LEU A 40 -12.35 1.05 9.70
C LEU A 40 -11.84 1.37 11.11
N VAL A 41 -10.94 2.32 11.19
CA VAL A 41 -10.64 3.09 12.38
C VAL A 41 -11.20 4.49 12.12
N ALA A 42 -12.25 4.86 12.81
CA ALA A 42 -12.89 6.16 12.61
C ALA A 42 -11.92 7.30 12.95
N PRO A 43 -11.90 8.39 12.16
CA PRO A 43 -11.10 9.56 12.50
C PRO A 43 -11.65 10.25 13.76
N ALA A 44 -10.79 10.95 14.50
CA ALA A 44 -11.27 11.93 15.47
C ALA A 44 -12.04 13.06 14.74
N GLU A 45 -12.90 13.78 15.46
CA GLU A 45 -13.71 14.85 14.86
C GLU A 45 -12.85 15.83 14.08
N GLY A 46 -13.25 16.11 12.84
CA GLY A 46 -12.51 16.99 11.94
C GLY A 46 -11.16 16.46 11.45
N GLN A 47 -10.77 15.22 11.74
CA GLN A 47 -9.50 14.65 11.25
C GLN A 47 -9.66 13.90 9.93
N PRO A 48 -8.56 13.74 9.16
CA PRO A 48 -8.57 13.05 7.88
C PRO A 48 -8.92 11.57 7.99
N LEU A 49 -9.45 11.01 6.88
CA LEU A 49 -9.64 9.58 6.69
C LEU A 49 -8.80 9.10 5.50
N VAL A 50 -7.99 8.06 5.71
CA VAL A 50 -7.09 7.48 4.71
C VAL A 50 -7.56 6.07 4.34
N LEU A 51 -7.88 5.85 3.07
CA LEU A 51 -8.12 4.52 2.50
C LEU A 51 -6.77 3.93 2.06
N ILE A 52 -6.40 2.78 2.62
CA ILE A 52 -5.16 2.05 2.29
C ILE A 52 -5.47 0.97 1.28
N ILE A 53 -4.90 1.10 0.06
CA ILE A 53 -5.06 0.17 -1.05
C ILE A 53 -3.84 -0.75 -1.09
N PRO A 54 -4.04 -2.10 -0.92
CA PRO A 54 -2.96 -3.07 -0.87
C PRO A 54 -2.17 -3.19 -2.17
N GLY A 55 -0.92 -3.67 -2.05
CA GLY A 55 -0.06 -4.04 -3.17
C GLY A 55 -0.48 -5.34 -3.87
N SER A 56 0.42 -5.85 -4.72
CA SER A 56 0.21 -7.00 -5.61
C SER A 56 -0.14 -8.29 -4.88
N GLY A 57 -0.80 -9.20 -5.62
CA GLY A 57 -1.08 -10.56 -5.21
C GLY A 57 -2.07 -10.67 -4.04
N PRO A 58 -2.10 -11.82 -3.36
CA PRO A 58 -3.00 -12.08 -2.25
C PRO A 58 -2.48 -11.39 -0.97
N THR A 59 -2.56 -10.06 -0.95
CA THR A 59 -2.20 -9.23 0.20
C THR A 59 -3.47 -8.82 0.93
N ASP A 60 -3.56 -9.17 2.23
CA ASP A 60 -4.72 -8.87 3.08
C ASP A 60 -4.72 -7.39 3.51
N ARG A 61 -5.80 -6.98 4.16
CA ARG A 61 -5.99 -5.62 4.68
C ARG A 61 -4.96 -5.20 5.73
N ASP A 62 -4.24 -6.16 6.33
CA ASP A 62 -3.18 -5.90 7.31
C ASP A 62 -1.80 -5.80 6.64
N GLY A 63 -1.70 -6.17 5.36
CA GLY A 63 -0.48 -6.18 4.58
C GLY A 63 0.26 -7.51 4.64
N ASN A 64 -0.38 -8.58 5.11
CA ASN A 64 0.19 -9.92 5.09
C ASN A 64 -0.14 -10.65 3.79
N SER A 65 0.65 -11.66 3.46
CA SER A 65 0.45 -12.50 2.29
C SER A 65 0.87 -13.94 2.59
N PRO A 66 0.11 -14.95 2.15
CA PRO A 66 0.49 -16.35 2.26
C PRO A 66 1.77 -16.69 1.49
N LEU A 67 2.26 -15.76 0.66
CA LEU A 67 3.53 -15.87 -0.05
C LEU A 67 4.75 -15.48 0.81
N GLY A 68 4.62 -15.47 2.14
CA GLY A 68 5.72 -15.30 3.08
C GLY A 68 5.85 -13.91 3.69
N VAL A 69 4.79 -13.09 3.65
CA VAL A 69 4.78 -11.79 4.32
C VAL A 69 3.85 -11.84 5.53
N THR A 70 4.40 -11.60 6.73
CA THR A 70 3.64 -11.50 7.99
C THR A 70 3.97 -10.23 8.78
N ALA A 71 4.57 -9.24 8.12
CA ALA A 71 5.06 -7.99 8.71
C ALA A 71 3.95 -7.03 9.16
N ALA A 72 2.71 -7.25 8.75
CA ALA A 72 1.52 -6.44 9.06
C ALA A 72 1.71 -4.92 8.85
N PRO A 73 2.32 -4.46 7.74
CA PRO A 73 2.70 -3.05 7.57
C PRO A 73 1.50 -2.10 7.60
N TYR A 74 0.35 -2.49 7.01
CA TYR A 74 -0.81 -1.60 6.93
C TYR A 74 -1.53 -1.50 8.26
N ARG A 75 -1.59 -2.60 9.04
CA ARG A 75 -2.15 -2.56 10.38
C ARG A 75 -1.31 -1.64 11.27
N LEU A 76 0.01 -1.82 11.27
CA LEU A 76 0.92 -1.00 12.08
C LEU A 76 0.90 0.48 11.67
N LEU A 77 0.76 0.76 10.37
CA LEU A 77 0.60 2.14 9.88
C LEU A 77 -0.73 2.73 10.36
N ALA A 78 -1.83 1.99 10.27
CA ALA A 78 -3.15 2.41 10.72
C ALA A 78 -3.17 2.69 12.24
N ASP A 79 -2.58 1.79 13.03
CA ASP A 79 -2.49 1.95 14.48
C ASP A 79 -1.70 3.23 14.84
N ALA A 80 -0.57 3.48 14.16
CA ALA A 80 0.25 4.67 14.41
C ALA A 80 -0.39 6.00 13.91
N LEU A 81 -1.22 5.95 12.86
CA LEU A 81 -2.00 7.11 12.39
C LEU A 81 -3.16 7.39 13.34
N ALA A 82 -3.79 6.36 13.90
CA ALA A 82 -4.87 6.48 14.88
C ALA A 82 -4.41 7.18 16.17
N GLU A 83 -3.17 6.93 16.62
CA GLU A 83 -2.57 7.68 17.75
C GLU A 83 -2.50 9.20 17.52
N ARG A 84 -2.64 9.63 16.25
CA ARG A 84 -2.66 11.04 15.81
C ARG A 84 -4.08 11.51 15.46
N GLY A 85 -5.10 10.70 15.75
CA GLY A 85 -6.51 11.00 15.46
C GLY A 85 -6.90 10.80 13.99
N ILE A 86 -5.98 10.37 13.12
CA ILE A 86 -6.23 10.15 11.69
C ILE A 86 -6.92 8.80 11.52
N GLY A 87 -8.10 8.81 10.88
CA GLY A 87 -8.83 7.59 10.57
C GLY A 87 -8.19 6.81 9.43
N THR A 88 -8.42 5.50 9.42
CA THR A 88 -7.94 4.63 8.34
C THR A 88 -8.99 3.59 7.95
N LEU A 89 -9.08 3.29 6.67
CA LEU A 89 -9.83 2.17 6.14
C LEU A 89 -8.86 1.24 5.41
N ARG A 90 -8.70 0.01 5.92
CA ARG A 90 -7.88 -1.05 5.32
C ARG A 90 -8.80 -2.07 4.68
N ILE A 91 -8.50 -2.50 3.46
CA ILE A 91 -9.41 -3.29 2.64
C ILE A 91 -8.81 -4.63 2.19
N ASP A 92 -9.65 -5.65 2.04
CA ASP A 92 -9.32 -6.84 1.25
C ASP A 92 -9.76 -6.61 -0.19
N LYS A 93 -8.88 -6.88 -1.14
CA LYS A 93 -9.22 -6.79 -2.58
C LYS A 93 -10.31 -7.80 -2.94
N ARG A 94 -11.16 -7.48 -3.94
CA ARG A 94 -12.19 -8.41 -4.45
C ARG A 94 -11.59 -9.78 -4.77
N GLY A 95 -12.30 -10.84 -4.44
CA GLY A 95 -11.86 -12.21 -4.66
C GLY A 95 -10.86 -12.75 -3.64
N MET A 96 -10.45 -11.95 -2.65
CA MET A 96 -9.43 -12.31 -1.67
C MET A 96 -9.96 -12.22 -0.25
N PHE A 97 -9.45 -13.07 0.63
CA PHE A 97 -9.74 -13.08 2.08
C PHE A 97 -11.24 -12.93 2.40
N ALA A 98 -11.62 -11.93 3.17
CA ALA A 98 -13.02 -11.72 3.53
C ALA A 98 -13.87 -11.15 2.38
N SER A 99 -13.26 -10.62 1.31
CA SER A 99 -13.92 -10.20 0.06
C SER A 99 -13.98 -11.32 -1.00
N LYS A 100 -13.74 -12.59 -0.62
CA LYS A 100 -13.66 -13.72 -1.56
C LYS A 100 -14.92 -13.89 -2.40
N ALA A 101 -16.09 -13.62 -1.84
CA ALA A 101 -17.37 -13.76 -2.53
C ALA A 101 -17.67 -12.65 -3.55
N ALA A 102 -16.91 -11.55 -3.53
CA ALA A 102 -17.16 -10.37 -4.36
C ALA A 102 -16.93 -10.61 -5.87
N VAL A 103 -16.20 -11.66 -6.25
CA VAL A 103 -15.96 -12.05 -7.64
C VAL A 103 -15.85 -13.57 -7.75
N ALA A 104 -16.19 -14.13 -8.92
CA ALA A 104 -16.14 -15.58 -9.13
C ALA A 104 -14.70 -16.10 -9.27
N ASP A 105 -13.84 -15.33 -9.90
CA ASP A 105 -12.43 -15.65 -10.13
C ASP A 105 -11.56 -14.42 -9.78
N ALA A 106 -10.74 -14.56 -8.75
CA ALA A 106 -9.84 -13.49 -8.28
C ALA A 106 -8.75 -13.11 -9.30
N ASN A 107 -8.51 -13.97 -10.31
CA ASN A 107 -7.54 -13.70 -11.38
C ASN A 107 -8.18 -13.01 -12.61
N ALA A 108 -9.51 -13.01 -12.70
CA ALA A 108 -10.25 -12.34 -13.77
C ALA A 108 -10.67 -10.92 -13.34
N VAL A 109 -9.71 -10.14 -12.85
CA VAL A 109 -9.87 -8.76 -12.41
C VAL A 109 -8.97 -7.83 -13.21
N THR A 110 -9.30 -6.54 -13.24
CA THR A 110 -8.55 -5.48 -13.91
C THR A 110 -8.28 -4.33 -12.94
N ILE A 111 -7.41 -3.40 -13.33
CA ILE A 111 -7.21 -2.14 -12.58
C ILE A 111 -8.53 -1.34 -12.53
N ALA A 112 -9.30 -1.30 -13.61
CA ALA A 112 -10.62 -0.65 -13.65
C ALA A 112 -11.62 -1.28 -12.65
N ASP A 113 -11.55 -2.58 -12.44
CA ASP A 113 -12.33 -3.25 -11.40
C ASP A 113 -11.96 -2.78 -10.00
N TYR A 114 -10.68 -2.62 -9.71
CA TYR A 114 -10.21 -2.08 -8.43
C TYR A 114 -10.53 -0.58 -8.27
N VAL A 115 -10.58 0.20 -9.35
CA VAL A 115 -11.08 1.59 -9.34
C VAL A 115 -12.55 1.62 -8.95
N THR A 116 -13.38 0.73 -9.53
CA THR A 116 -14.79 0.58 -9.17
C THR A 116 -14.97 0.23 -7.68
N ASP A 117 -14.18 -0.70 -7.15
CA ASP A 117 -14.20 -1.03 -5.71
C ASP A 117 -13.78 0.17 -4.86
N THR A 118 -12.76 0.91 -5.30
CA THR A 118 -12.30 2.13 -4.60
C THR A 118 -13.42 3.15 -4.50
N ALA A 119 -14.21 3.34 -5.57
CA ALA A 119 -15.39 4.22 -5.55
C ALA A 119 -16.45 3.73 -4.53
N SER A 120 -16.71 2.42 -4.48
CA SER A 120 -17.62 1.81 -3.49
C SER A 120 -17.12 2.05 -2.07
N TRP A 121 -15.82 1.90 -1.83
CA TRP A 121 -15.20 2.15 -0.53
C TRP A 121 -15.26 3.63 -0.12
N VAL A 122 -15.03 4.56 -1.05
CA VAL A 122 -15.17 6.01 -0.80
C VAL A 122 -16.60 6.32 -0.38
N GLY A 123 -17.60 5.78 -1.07
CA GLY A 123 -19.01 5.96 -0.73
C GLY A 123 -19.37 5.39 0.65
N ALA A 124 -18.97 4.15 0.94
CA ALA A 124 -19.23 3.49 2.21
C ALA A 124 -18.57 4.23 3.39
N ALA A 125 -17.31 4.60 3.24
CA ALA A 125 -16.55 5.29 4.29
C ALA A 125 -17.12 6.68 4.59
N ARG A 126 -17.51 7.45 3.55
CA ARG A 126 -18.16 8.74 3.73
C ARG A 126 -19.50 8.62 4.45
N THR A 127 -20.28 7.61 4.12
CA THR A 127 -21.54 7.34 4.80
C THR A 127 -21.34 6.98 6.26
N ALA A 128 -20.33 6.17 6.57
CA ALA A 128 -20.06 5.70 7.92
C ALA A 128 -19.46 6.80 8.84
N THR A 129 -18.66 7.72 8.28
CA THR A 129 -17.87 8.67 9.07
C THR A 129 -18.29 10.14 8.92
N GLY A 130 -19.08 10.45 7.89
CA GLY A 130 -19.40 11.84 7.53
C GLY A 130 -18.24 12.59 6.87
N ALA A 131 -17.13 11.92 6.51
CA ALA A 131 -16.00 12.56 5.84
C ALA A 131 -16.42 13.14 4.49
N GLU A 132 -16.02 14.38 4.19
CA GLU A 132 -16.32 15.04 2.91
C GLU A 132 -15.54 14.43 1.76
N CYS A 133 -14.28 14.07 1.99
CA CYS A 133 -13.40 13.39 1.05
C CYS A 133 -12.46 12.42 1.76
N LEU A 134 -11.85 11.51 1.03
CA LEU A 134 -10.84 10.56 1.51
C LEU A 134 -9.49 10.80 0.86
N TRP A 135 -8.43 10.53 1.61
CA TRP A 135 -7.09 10.36 1.06
C TRP A 135 -6.91 8.92 0.62
N LEU A 136 -6.39 8.68 -0.60
CA LEU A 136 -6.02 7.35 -1.05
C LEU A 136 -4.54 7.12 -0.80
N LEU A 137 -4.19 6.14 0.03
CA LEU A 137 -2.82 5.66 0.18
C LEU A 137 -2.68 4.35 -0.57
N GLY A 138 -2.01 4.38 -1.72
CA GLY A 138 -1.69 3.19 -2.49
C GLY A 138 -0.26 2.72 -2.21
N HIS A 139 -0.11 1.45 -1.85
CA HIS A 139 1.18 0.81 -1.67
C HIS A 139 1.51 -0.07 -2.87
N SER A 140 2.71 0.09 -3.46
CA SER A 140 3.16 -0.72 -4.59
C SER A 140 2.14 -0.70 -5.75
N GLU A 141 1.62 -1.84 -6.23
CA GLU A 141 0.52 -1.93 -7.21
C GLU A 141 -0.72 -1.09 -6.80
N GLY A 142 -1.04 -1.05 -5.50
CA GLY A 142 -2.15 -0.24 -4.98
C GLY A 142 -2.00 1.25 -5.28
N GLY A 143 -0.78 1.73 -5.52
CA GLY A 143 -0.53 3.09 -5.97
C GLY A 143 -0.93 3.32 -7.43
N ILE A 144 -0.81 2.31 -8.28
CA ILE A 144 -1.34 2.36 -9.66
C ILE A 144 -2.87 2.44 -9.63
N VAL A 145 -3.50 1.65 -8.76
CA VAL A 145 -4.96 1.75 -8.52
C VAL A 145 -5.35 3.14 -8.02
N ALA A 146 -4.61 3.71 -7.06
CA ALA A 146 -4.88 5.05 -6.54
C ALA A 146 -4.75 6.14 -7.63
N LEU A 147 -3.73 6.03 -8.49
CA LEU A 147 -3.53 6.93 -9.63
C LEU A 147 -4.66 6.82 -10.67
N ALA A 148 -5.08 5.61 -11.01
CA ALA A 148 -6.21 5.38 -11.91
C ALA A 148 -7.53 5.89 -11.28
N ALA A 149 -7.76 5.60 -10.00
CA ALA A 149 -8.92 6.08 -9.25
C ALA A 149 -9.00 7.62 -9.19
N ALA A 150 -7.85 8.30 -9.11
CA ALA A 150 -7.78 9.75 -9.11
C ALA A 150 -8.27 10.42 -10.41
N GLN A 151 -8.36 9.67 -11.52
CA GLN A 151 -8.88 10.17 -12.79
C GLN A 151 -10.43 10.17 -12.84
N GLU A 152 -11.08 9.33 -12.03
CA GLU A 152 -12.49 8.99 -12.20
C GLU A 152 -13.34 9.30 -10.96
N ILE A 153 -12.75 9.21 -9.75
CA ILE A 153 -13.50 9.26 -8.50
C ILE A 153 -13.53 10.68 -7.94
N SER A 154 -14.72 11.17 -7.65
CA SER A 154 -14.95 12.40 -6.90
C SER A 154 -14.78 12.17 -5.38
N HIS A 155 -14.71 13.27 -4.61
CA HIS A 155 -14.54 13.23 -3.16
C HIS A 155 -13.22 12.61 -2.68
N LEU A 156 -12.16 12.84 -3.44
CA LEU A 156 -10.79 12.56 -3.01
C LEU A 156 -10.14 13.85 -2.53
N CYS A 157 -9.50 13.83 -1.36
CA CYS A 157 -8.70 14.93 -0.84
C CYS A 157 -7.31 14.97 -1.47
N GLY A 158 -6.81 13.83 -1.93
CA GLY A 158 -5.50 13.65 -2.55
C GLY A 158 -5.05 12.21 -2.49
N ILE A 159 -3.82 11.96 -2.96
CA ILE A 159 -3.22 10.63 -3.07
C ILE A 159 -1.84 10.56 -2.42
N ILE A 160 -1.52 9.41 -1.87
CA ILE A 160 -0.24 9.09 -1.24
C ILE A 160 0.30 7.82 -1.89
N LEU A 161 1.40 7.94 -2.59
CA LEU A 161 2.05 6.85 -3.33
C LEU A 161 3.23 6.34 -2.52
N VAL A 162 3.11 5.14 -1.94
CA VAL A 162 4.17 4.55 -1.10
C VAL A 162 4.78 3.36 -1.82
N ALA A 163 6.08 3.43 -2.12
CA ALA A 163 6.83 2.38 -2.83
C ALA A 163 6.14 1.94 -4.14
N VAL A 164 5.71 2.91 -4.95
CA VAL A 164 4.94 2.70 -6.18
C VAL A 164 5.86 2.68 -7.39
N PRO A 165 5.74 1.70 -8.30
CA PRO A 165 6.46 1.73 -9.58
C PRO A 165 6.11 2.98 -10.38
N GLY A 166 7.13 3.66 -10.91
CA GLY A 166 6.94 4.83 -11.79
C GLY A 166 7.00 4.46 -13.28
N ARG A 167 7.17 3.18 -13.58
CA ARG A 167 7.31 2.65 -14.95
C ARG A 167 6.31 1.52 -15.17
N PRO A 168 5.94 1.24 -16.44
CA PRO A 168 5.12 0.08 -16.77
C PRO A 168 5.71 -1.22 -16.21
N LEU A 169 4.84 -2.14 -15.77
CA LEU A 169 5.25 -3.39 -15.13
C LEU A 169 6.25 -4.19 -15.98
N ALA A 170 6.04 -4.26 -17.28
CA ALA A 170 6.93 -4.98 -18.19
C ALA A 170 8.38 -4.49 -18.12
N THR A 171 8.60 -3.17 -18.03
CA THR A 171 9.93 -2.59 -17.86
C THR A 171 10.56 -3.02 -16.53
N VAL A 172 9.80 -2.97 -15.45
CA VAL A 172 10.25 -3.37 -14.11
C VAL A 172 10.59 -4.85 -14.05
N LEU A 173 9.75 -5.72 -14.63
CA LEU A 173 10.00 -7.17 -14.70
C LEU A 173 11.26 -7.51 -15.46
N ARG A 174 11.49 -6.89 -16.63
CA ARG A 174 12.72 -7.09 -17.41
C ARG A 174 13.97 -6.73 -16.61
N GLU A 175 13.93 -5.59 -15.91
CA GLU A 175 15.04 -5.14 -15.08
C GLU A 175 15.31 -6.12 -13.93
N GLN A 176 14.28 -6.53 -13.20
CA GLN A 176 14.40 -7.48 -12.08
C GLN A 176 14.93 -8.84 -12.53
N LEU A 177 14.44 -9.35 -13.66
CA LEU A 177 14.92 -10.64 -14.23
C LEU A 177 16.38 -10.56 -14.62
N ARG A 178 16.81 -9.48 -15.28
CA ARG A 178 18.21 -9.25 -15.68
C ARG A 178 19.14 -8.99 -14.51
N ALA A 179 18.66 -8.38 -13.45
CA ALA A 179 19.46 -8.07 -12.26
C ALA A 179 19.92 -9.32 -11.50
N ASN A 180 19.23 -10.46 -11.66
CA ASN A 180 19.61 -11.72 -11.01
C ASN A 180 20.39 -12.62 -11.98
N PRO A 181 21.72 -12.83 -11.79
CA PRO A 181 22.51 -13.68 -12.68
C PRO A 181 22.02 -15.13 -12.78
N ALA A 182 21.31 -15.65 -11.76
CA ALA A 182 20.72 -16.98 -11.81
C ALA A 182 19.65 -17.14 -12.89
N ASN A 183 19.09 -16.02 -13.40
CA ASN A 183 18.07 -16.01 -14.44
C ASN A 183 18.67 -16.03 -15.86
N ALA A 184 19.99 -16.04 -16.03
CA ALA A 184 20.64 -15.88 -17.34
C ALA A 184 20.08 -16.83 -18.42
N LEU A 185 19.80 -18.09 -18.07
CA LEU A 185 19.23 -19.09 -18.99
C LEU A 185 17.72 -18.93 -19.22
N LEU A 186 17.06 -18.07 -18.46
CA LEU A 186 15.60 -17.84 -18.54
C LEU A 186 15.26 -16.57 -19.30
N LEU A 187 16.25 -15.69 -19.58
CA LEU A 187 15.99 -14.34 -20.04
C LEU A 187 15.35 -14.31 -21.44
N GLU A 188 15.74 -15.18 -22.35
CA GLU A 188 15.17 -15.22 -23.70
C GLU A 188 13.68 -15.56 -23.67
N ASP A 189 13.31 -16.62 -22.98
CA ASP A 189 11.91 -17.05 -22.82
C ASP A 189 11.09 -16.00 -22.04
N ALA A 190 11.69 -15.41 -21.01
CA ALA A 190 11.03 -14.38 -20.20
C ALA A 190 10.76 -13.10 -21.03
N GLU A 191 11.72 -12.65 -21.83
CA GLU A 191 11.57 -11.49 -22.72
C GLU A 191 10.47 -11.73 -23.78
N ALA A 192 10.44 -12.94 -24.36
CA ALA A 192 9.39 -13.30 -25.32
C ALA A 192 8.00 -13.30 -24.67
N ALA A 193 7.90 -13.88 -23.47
CA ALA A 193 6.64 -13.89 -22.71
C ALA A 193 6.18 -12.47 -22.34
N ILE A 194 7.08 -11.62 -21.83
CA ILE A 194 6.75 -10.24 -21.49
C ILE A 194 6.31 -9.46 -22.73
N ALA A 195 7.01 -9.61 -23.87
CA ALA A 195 6.68 -8.90 -25.10
C ALA A 195 5.29 -9.28 -25.64
N ALA A 196 4.92 -10.56 -25.58
CA ALA A 196 3.59 -11.02 -25.97
C ALA A 196 2.49 -10.43 -25.04
N LEU A 197 2.71 -10.51 -23.71
CA LEU A 197 1.73 -9.97 -22.74
C LEU A 197 1.56 -8.45 -22.87
N GLU A 198 2.62 -7.68 -23.18
CA GLU A 198 2.54 -6.24 -23.43
C GLU A 198 1.64 -5.90 -24.64
N THR A 199 1.58 -6.78 -25.64
CA THR A 199 0.71 -6.59 -26.80
C THR A 199 -0.70 -7.17 -26.62
N GLY A 200 -1.00 -7.69 -25.42
CA GLY A 200 -2.29 -8.29 -25.09
C GLY A 200 -2.42 -9.77 -25.49
N GLU A 201 -1.33 -10.37 -25.96
CA GLU A 201 -1.31 -11.79 -26.37
C GLU A 201 -0.99 -12.71 -25.20
N ARG A 202 -1.75 -13.81 -25.06
CA ARG A 202 -1.51 -14.83 -24.05
C ARG A 202 -0.40 -15.79 -24.51
N VAL A 203 0.38 -16.27 -23.54
CA VAL A 203 1.53 -17.15 -23.76
C VAL A 203 1.20 -18.58 -23.32
N ASP A 204 1.57 -19.57 -24.15
CA ASP A 204 1.64 -20.96 -23.70
C ASP A 204 2.89 -21.13 -22.82
N VAL A 205 2.68 -21.37 -21.55
CA VAL A 205 3.76 -21.54 -20.56
C VAL A 205 4.28 -22.96 -20.48
N THR A 206 3.62 -23.94 -21.16
CA THR A 206 3.98 -25.37 -21.08
C THR A 206 5.44 -25.66 -21.41
N PRO A 207 6.05 -25.03 -22.43
CA PRO A 207 7.46 -25.26 -22.76
C PRO A 207 8.45 -24.50 -21.89
N LEU A 208 7.97 -23.54 -21.06
CA LEU A 208 8.84 -22.67 -20.29
C LEU A 208 9.41 -23.38 -19.05
N HIS A 209 10.49 -22.82 -18.51
CA HIS A 209 11.05 -23.25 -17.23
C HIS A 209 10.02 -23.08 -16.09
N PRO A 210 9.93 -23.98 -15.08
CA PRO A 210 8.94 -23.92 -14.00
C PRO A 210 8.84 -22.58 -13.28
N ALA A 211 9.94 -21.85 -13.11
CA ALA A 211 9.93 -20.51 -12.53
C ALA A 211 9.12 -19.51 -13.37
N LEU A 212 9.24 -19.59 -14.72
CA LEU A 212 8.48 -18.74 -15.64
C LEU A 212 7.02 -19.20 -15.77
N GLN A 213 6.77 -20.53 -15.69
CA GLN A 213 5.40 -21.05 -15.66
C GLN A 213 4.63 -20.49 -14.47
N SER A 214 5.28 -20.34 -13.29
CA SER A 214 4.66 -19.75 -12.13
C SER A 214 4.43 -18.25 -12.28
N LEU A 215 5.40 -17.53 -12.83
CA LEU A 215 5.34 -16.07 -13.03
C LEU A 215 4.27 -15.69 -14.05
N PHE A 216 4.16 -16.42 -15.15
CA PHE A 216 3.24 -16.18 -16.25
C PHE A 216 2.09 -17.21 -16.29
N ALA A 217 1.68 -17.73 -15.13
CA ALA A 217 0.62 -18.74 -15.07
C ALA A 217 -0.62 -18.28 -15.86
N PRO A 218 -1.28 -19.18 -16.64
CA PRO A 218 -2.42 -18.81 -17.49
C PRO A 218 -3.53 -18.05 -16.76
N ALA A 219 -3.75 -18.39 -15.48
CA ALA A 219 -4.76 -17.76 -14.64
C ALA A 219 -4.51 -16.26 -14.41
N VAL A 220 -3.23 -15.83 -14.32
CA VAL A 220 -2.88 -14.43 -14.01
C VAL A 220 -2.57 -13.59 -15.24
N GLN A 221 -2.48 -14.18 -16.42
CA GLN A 221 -2.06 -13.45 -17.63
C GLN A 221 -3.02 -12.32 -18.00
N GLY A 222 -4.33 -12.49 -17.80
CA GLY A 222 -5.31 -11.44 -18.05
C GLY A 222 -5.03 -10.19 -17.21
N PHE A 223 -4.75 -10.38 -15.92
CA PHE A 223 -4.38 -9.30 -15.02
C PHE A 223 -3.01 -8.70 -15.36
N LEU A 224 -2.02 -9.53 -15.72
CA LEU A 224 -0.69 -9.04 -16.14
C LEU A 224 -0.78 -8.17 -17.40
N ILE A 225 -1.57 -8.56 -18.39
CA ILE A 225 -1.82 -7.76 -19.61
C ILE A 225 -2.41 -6.40 -19.23
N ASP A 226 -3.47 -6.40 -18.41
CA ASP A 226 -4.12 -5.16 -17.98
C ASP A 226 -3.16 -4.25 -17.18
N LEU A 227 -2.40 -4.83 -16.26
CA LEU A 227 -1.43 -4.08 -15.45
C LEU A 227 -0.24 -3.57 -16.27
N MET A 228 0.24 -4.33 -17.28
CA MET A 228 1.30 -3.89 -18.19
C MET A 228 0.86 -2.74 -19.09
N ALA A 229 -0.43 -2.61 -19.37
CA ALA A 229 -1.00 -1.48 -20.11
C ALA A 229 -1.03 -0.17 -19.30
N GLN A 230 -0.83 -0.22 -17.97
CA GLN A 230 -0.80 0.97 -17.14
C GLN A 230 0.56 1.68 -17.23
N ASP A 231 0.51 3.00 -17.41
CA ASP A 231 1.67 3.89 -17.29
C ASP A 231 1.50 4.78 -16.04
N PRO A 232 2.14 4.42 -14.91
CA PRO A 232 1.98 5.17 -13.66
C PRO A 232 2.47 6.62 -13.76
N ALA A 233 3.52 6.88 -14.54
CA ALA A 233 4.01 8.25 -14.73
C ALA A 233 3.01 9.10 -15.54
N ALA A 234 2.41 8.53 -16.58
CA ALA A 234 1.38 9.22 -17.36
C ALA A 234 0.13 9.51 -16.50
N LEU A 235 -0.32 8.55 -15.67
CA LEU A 235 -1.42 8.76 -14.73
C LEU A 235 -1.10 9.83 -13.68
N ALA A 236 0.12 9.83 -13.12
CA ALA A 236 0.55 10.84 -12.16
C ALA A 236 0.56 12.26 -12.77
N LYS A 237 0.90 12.38 -14.04
CA LYS A 237 0.89 13.66 -14.78
C LYS A 237 -0.52 14.21 -15.00
N GLN A 238 -1.53 13.35 -15.07
CA GLN A 238 -2.90 13.71 -15.44
C GLN A 238 -3.76 14.15 -14.24
N THR A 239 -3.30 13.98 -13.01
CA THR A 239 -4.06 14.36 -11.82
C THR A 239 -3.60 15.70 -11.25
N ASP A 240 -4.58 16.56 -10.92
CA ASP A 240 -4.35 17.82 -10.22
C ASP A 240 -4.51 17.70 -8.70
N LEU A 241 -4.86 16.49 -8.20
CA LEU A 241 -5.02 16.26 -6.77
C LEU A 241 -3.69 16.44 -6.01
N PRO A 242 -3.74 16.94 -4.76
CA PRO A 242 -2.59 16.91 -3.88
C PRO A 242 -1.95 15.52 -3.84
N MET A 243 -0.63 15.43 -4.06
CA MET A 243 0.09 14.16 -4.15
C MET A 243 1.32 14.14 -3.25
N LEU A 244 1.50 13.03 -2.50
CA LEU A 244 2.72 12.71 -1.79
C LEU A 244 3.33 11.44 -2.39
N ILE A 245 4.58 11.52 -2.83
CA ILE A 245 5.36 10.37 -3.30
C ILE A 245 6.35 10.00 -2.19
N VAL A 246 6.27 8.76 -1.68
CA VAL A 246 7.16 8.24 -0.64
C VAL A 246 8.00 7.09 -1.19
N HIS A 247 9.32 7.18 -1.03
CA HIS A 247 10.26 6.16 -1.46
C HIS A 247 11.16 5.72 -0.31
N GLY A 248 11.34 4.39 -0.19
CA GLY A 248 12.24 3.77 0.78
C GLY A 248 13.63 3.52 0.19
N GLY A 249 14.68 4.04 0.83
CA GLY A 249 16.04 3.92 0.33
C GLY A 249 16.62 2.49 0.37
N THR A 250 16.00 1.58 1.14
CA THR A 250 16.38 0.15 1.21
C THR A 250 15.34 -0.76 0.54
N ASP A 251 14.42 -0.19 -0.26
CA ASP A 251 13.45 -0.98 -1.03
C ASP A 251 14.16 -1.80 -2.11
N LEU A 252 13.96 -3.14 -2.06
CA LEU A 252 14.55 -4.08 -3.01
C LEU A 252 13.63 -4.39 -4.21
N GLN A 253 12.39 -3.88 -4.20
CA GLN A 253 11.39 -4.16 -5.23
C GLN A 253 11.14 -2.95 -6.14
N VAL A 254 10.96 -1.77 -5.55
CA VAL A 254 10.74 -0.52 -6.25
C VAL A 254 11.94 0.38 -6.02
N THR A 255 12.59 0.77 -7.10
CA THR A 255 13.87 1.48 -7.05
C THR A 255 13.71 3.00 -6.97
N ALA A 256 14.79 3.70 -6.66
CA ALA A 256 14.83 5.16 -6.72
C ALA A 256 14.48 5.71 -8.11
N THR A 257 14.76 4.95 -9.18
CA THR A 257 14.41 5.31 -10.56
C THR A 257 12.90 5.46 -10.71
N ASP A 258 12.11 4.56 -10.12
CA ASP A 258 10.65 4.61 -10.17
C ASP A 258 10.10 5.86 -9.47
N ALA A 259 10.61 6.17 -8.29
CA ALA A 259 10.22 7.38 -7.58
C ALA A 259 10.63 8.67 -8.32
N GLN A 260 11.78 8.67 -8.99
CA GLN A 260 12.23 9.79 -9.83
C GLN A 260 11.34 9.98 -11.06
N MET A 261 10.87 8.90 -11.69
CA MET A 261 9.95 8.97 -12.83
C MET A 261 8.60 9.58 -12.42
N LEU A 262 8.02 9.13 -11.31
CA LEU A 262 6.79 9.72 -10.76
C LEU A 262 6.98 11.20 -10.43
N ARG A 263 8.11 11.55 -9.77
CA ARG A 263 8.42 12.93 -9.41
C ARG A 263 8.62 13.83 -10.63
N ALA A 264 9.23 13.31 -11.69
CA ALA A 264 9.40 14.05 -12.94
C ALA A 264 8.06 14.27 -13.66
N ALA A 265 7.16 13.29 -13.58
CA ALA A 265 5.83 13.37 -14.18
C ALA A 265 4.88 14.30 -13.41
N ALA A 266 5.02 14.38 -12.07
CA ALA A 266 4.20 15.21 -11.18
C ALA A 266 5.10 16.16 -10.35
N PRO A 267 5.67 17.23 -10.95
CA PRO A 267 6.62 18.12 -10.26
C PRO A 267 5.98 18.90 -9.10
N GLN A 268 4.67 19.04 -9.07
CA GLN A 268 3.89 19.65 -7.98
C GLN A 268 3.76 18.71 -6.76
N ALA A 269 4.00 17.41 -6.90
CA ALA A 269 3.89 16.45 -5.81
C ALA A 269 4.95 16.71 -4.72
N LYS A 270 4.54 16.53 -3.46
CA LYS A 270 5.51 16.45 -2.37
C LYS A 270 6.29 15.13 -2.47
N TYR A 271 7.59 15.17 -2.20
CA TYR A 271 8.45 14.00 -2.24
C TYR A 271 9.09 13.75 -0.88
N LEU A 272 8.96 12.53 -0.38
CA LEU A 272 9.56 12.08 0.86
C LEU A 272 10.43 10.84 0.61
N GLN A 273 11.74 11.00 0.69
CA GLN A 273 12.67 9.87 0.73
C GLN A 273 12.97 9.48 2.17
N ILE A 274 12.82 8.20 2.48
CA ILE A 274 13.11 7.63 3.80
C ILE A 274 14.29 6.66 3.63
N PRO A 275 15.53 7.07 3.97
CA PRO A 275 16.73 6.32 3.59
C PRO A 275 16.77 4.87 4.08
N ALA A 276 16.22 4.61 5.26
CA ALA A 276 16.25 3.27 5.88
C ALA A 276 15.02 2.40 5.56
N MET A 277 13.95 2.98 4.99
CA MET A 277 12.70 2.25 4.79
C MET A 277 12.80 1.24 3.65
N ASN A 278 12.28 0.04 3.87
CA ASN A 278 12.16 -1.01 2.86
C ASN A 278 10.72 -1.12 2.31
N HIS A 279 10.50 -2.11 1.41
CA HIS A 279 9.21 -2.31 0.76
C HIS A 279 8.06 -2.64 1.73
N VAL A 280 8.31 -3.35 2.83
CA VAL A 280 7.30 -3.65 3.87
C VAL A 280 7.22 -2.57 4.94
N LEU A 281 7.66 -1.35 4.62
CA LEU A 281 7.52 -0.11 5.42
C LEU A 281 8.25 -0.16 6.76
N LYS A 282 9.29 -1.01 6.89
CA LYS A 282 10.15 -1.11 8.07
C LYS A 282 11.47 -0.38 7.85
N ASP A 283 12.05 0.19 8.92
CA ASP A 283 13.38 0.79 8.83
C ASP A 283 14.47 -0.27 8.99
N ILE A 284 15.40 -0.34 8.03
CA ILE A 284 16.58 -1.20 8.00
C ILE A 284 17.82 -0.28 7.92
N PRO A 285 18.31 0.25 9.03
CA PRO A 285 19.29 1.34 9.04
C PRO A 285 20.60 1.05 8.32
N ASP A 286 21.07 -0.19 8.38
CA ASP A 286 22.31 -0.64 7.71
C ASP A 286 22.07 -1.12 6.27
N GLY A 287 20.79 -1.20 5.83
CA GLY A 287 20.41 -1.68 4.50
C GLY A 287 20.78 -3.13 4.23
N ALA A 288 21.19 -3.91 5.25
CA ALA A 288 21.68 -5.26 5.08
C ALA A 288 20.61 -6.17 4.42
N PRO A 289 20.92 -6.82 3.28
CA PRO A 289 19.93 -7.61 2.54
C PRO A 289 19.30 -8.75 3.35
N ALA A 290 20.03 -9.34 4.29
CA ALA A 290 19.51 -10.39 5.16
C ALA A 290 18.49 -9.85 6.16
N ALA A 291 18.78 -8.74 6.84
CA ALA A 291 17.87 -8.06 7.76
C ALA A 291 16.63 -7.54 7.02
N ASN A 292 16.83 -7.00 5.81
CA ASN A 292 15.73 -6.54 4.96
C ASN A 292 14.77 -7.68 4.65
N ARG A 293 15.25 -8.83 4.15
CA ARG A 293 14.39 -9.98 3.88
C ARG A 293 13.74 -10.56 5.15
N ALA A 294 14.46 -10.60 6.28
CA ALA A 294 13.92 -11.09 7.54
C ALA A 294 12.73 -10.25 8.05
N SER A 295 12.76 -8.94 7.81
CA SER A 295 11.70 -8.02 8.23
C SER A 295 10.33 -8.30 7.61
N TYR A 296 10.27 -9.01 6.47
CA TYR A 296 9.01 -9.42 5.84
C TYR A 296 8.22 -10.42 6.69
N GLY A 297 8.91 -11.19 7.51
CA GLY A 297 8.32 -12.16 8.44
C GLY A 297 8.12 -11.65 9.87
N ASP A 298 8.47 -10.39 10.16
CA ASP A 298 8.51 -9.89 11.54
C ASP A 298 7.48 -8.77 11.81
N PRO A 299 6.31 -9.12 12.38
CA PRO A 299 5.30 -8.13 12.76
C PRO A 299 5.67 -7.33 14.02
N SER A 300 6.73 -7.72 14.78
CA SER A 300 7.18 -7.00 15.97
C SER A 300 8.01 -5.76 15.64
N LEU A 301 8.61 -5.70 14.45
CA LEU A 301 9.28 -4.50 13.98
C LEU A 301 8.26 -3.40 13.70
N PRO A 302 8.46 -2.18 14.21
CA PRO A 302 7.52 -1.08 13.96
C PRO A 302 7.55 -0.64 12.49
N VAL A 303 6.45 -0.04 12.03
CA VAL A 303 6.44 0.72 10.78
C VAL A 303 7.37 1.93 10.91
N SER A 304 7.95 2.37 9.78
CA SER A 304 8.84 3.56 9.76
C SER A 304 8.15 4.78 10.36
N ARG A 305 8.77 5.35 11.40
CA ARG A 305 8.25 6.57 12.05
C ARG A 305 8.25 7.77 11.10
N ALA A 306 9.22 7.83 10.19
CA ALA A 306 9.30 8.89 9.19
C ALA A 306 8.14 8.80 8.20
N LEU A 307 7.72 7.58 7.81
CA LEU A 307 6.51 7.39 7.00
C LEU A 307 5.27 7.89 7.73
N VAL A 308 5.06 7.45 8.98
CA VAL A 308 3.90 7.88 9.78
C VAL A 308 3.83 9.39 9.91
N ALA A 309 4.98 10.03 10.21
CA ALA A 309 5.06 11.49 10.33
C ALA A 309 4.75 12.18 8.99
N GLY A 310 5.37 11.72 7.90
CA GLY A 310 5.19 12.30 6.57
C GLY A 310 3.75 12.20 6.05
N VAL A 311 3.11 11.03 6.25
CA VAL A 311 1.69 10.85 5.90
C VAL A 311 0.82 11.75 6.75
N ALA A 312 0.98 11.74 8.07
CA ALA A 312 0.19 12.56 8.98
C ALA A 312 0.31 14.06 8.67
N ASP A 313 1.54 14.55 8.49
CA ASP A 313 1.79 15.95 8.14
C ASP A 313 1.17 16.34 6.80
N PHE A 314 1.18 15.43 5.82
CA PHE A 314 0.61 15.69 4.50
C PHE A 314 -0.91 15.83 4.56
N VAL A 315 -1.59 14.85 5.16
CA VAL A 315 -3.07 14.81 5.15
C VAL A 315 -3.70 15.86 6.07
N THR A 316 -2.95 16.42 7.03
CA THR A 316 -3.46 17.46 7.94
C THR A 316 -3.23 18.87 7.42
N ARG A 317 -2.13 19.14 6.69
CA ARG A 317 -1.76 20.49 6.23
C ARG A 317 -2.51 20.94 4.98
N ASP A 318 -2.83 20.04 4.07
CA ASP A 318 -3.46 20.39 2.79
C ASP A 318 -4.99 20.62 2.90
N ARG A 319 -5.57 20.56 4.11
CA ARG A 319 -6.94 21.03 4.37
C ARG A 319 -7.06 22.56 4.42
N GLY A 320 -5.97 23.28 4.68
CA GLY A 320 -5.98 24.75 4.81
C GLY A 320 -5.90 25.52 3.48
N ALA A 321 -5.84 24.84 2.34
CA ALA A 321 -5.68 25.49 1.03
C ALA A 321 -6.99 25.60 0.23
N SER A 322 -8.13 25.18 0.81
CA SER A 322 -9.46 25.15 0.15
C SER A 322 -10.46 26.13 0.78
N GLU A 323 -10.00 27.17 1.49
CA GLU A 323 -10.83 28.31 1.91
C GLU A 323 -10.60 29.55 1.06
#